data_51a50d2e2bb4fbe81f84e3ba0f6c6136
#
_entry.id   51a50d2e2bb4fbe81f84e3ba0f6c6136
#
_cell.length_a   1.000
_cell.length_b   1.000
_cell.length_c   1.000
_cell.angle_alpha   90.00
_cell.angle_beta   90.00
_cell.angle_gamma   90.00
#
_symmetry.space_group_name_H-M   'P 1'
#
loop_
_entity.id
_entity.type
_entity.pdbx_description
1 polymer ?
#
loop_
_entity_poly.entity_id
_entity_poly.type
_entity_poly.pdbx_seq_one_letter_code
_entity_poly.pdbx_strand_id
1 'polypeptide(L)'
;MKKAETPSLIYSPRNAWDVYTTATQKRQMDALVKRYMDFLSNCKTERETVAYVQKRLQEAGFSEDFKKNTVFRNLRGKAIFAARKGKIPLQKGVHLIAAHADSPRLDFKQRPLVEQPGVAQAKTHYYGGIRKYQWL
;
A
#
# COMPACT_ATOMS: atom_id res chain seq x y z
N MET A 1 23.14 22.45 43.19
CA MET A 1 22.06 22.72 42.26
C MET A 1 22.47 22.18 40.90
N LYS A 2 21.85 21.10 40.39
CA LYS A 2 22.07 20.63 38.98
C LYS A 2 21.41 21.63 38.04
N LYS A 3 22.19 22.22 37.13
CA LYS A 3 21.66 23.01 36.03
C LYS A 3 20.71 22.13 35.21
N ALA A 4 19.47 22.58 35.06
CA ALA A 4 18.52 21.96 34.14
C ALA A 4 19.09 22.14 32.72
N GLU A 5 19.39 21.03 32.04
CA GLU A 5 19.77 21.05 30.63
C GLU A 5 18.58 21.53 29.82
N THR A 6 18.73 22.63 29.12
CA THR A 6 17.73 23.13 28.16
C THR A 6 17.58 22.06 27.04
N PRO A 7 16.37 21.56 26.77
CA PRO A 7 16.19 20.58 25.70
C PRO A 7 16.67 21.19 24.39
N SER A 8 17.50 20.46 23.66
CA SER A 8 17.94 20.89 22.33
C SER A 8 16.72 20.96 21.41
N LEU A 9 16.46 22.12 20.84
CA LEU A 9 15.44 22.31 19.81
C LEU A 9 15.88 21.78 18.43
N ILE A 10 17.10 21.30 18.33
CA ILE A 10 17.66 20.76 17.08
C ILE A 10 17.21 19.32 16.94
N TYR A 11 16.37 19.05 15.95
CA TYR A 11 16.00 17.70 15.55
C TYR A 11 17.09 17.10 14.66
N SER A 12 17.70 16.02 15.11
CA SER A 12 18.61 15.20 14.29
C SER A 12 17.86 13.96 13.82
N PRO A 13 17.51 13.86 12.52
CA PRO A 13 16.84 12.68 12.00
C PRO A 13 17.73 11.45 12.13
N ARG A 14 17.17 10.36 12.64
CA ARG A 14 17.85 9.06 12.72
C ARG A 14 17.56 8.26 11.47
N ASN A 15 18.56 7.62 10.90
CA ASN A 15 18.37 6.64 9.85
C ASN A 15 17.69 5.38 10.46
N ALA A 16 16.66 4.87 9.79
CA ALA A 16 15.96 3.66 10.26
C ALA A 16 16.90 2.45 10.39
N TRP A 17 17.89 2.32 9.53
CA TRP A 17 18.90 1.26 9.60
C TRP A 17 19.78 1.31 10.85
N ASP A 18 19.98 2.50 11.42
CA ASP A 18 20.74 2.70 12.66
C ASP A 18 19.87 2.45 13.90
N VAL A 19 18.56 2.46 13.76
CA VAL A 19 17.58 2.22 14.84
C VAL A 19 17.20 0.74 14.96
N TYR A 20 16.97 0.08 13.80
CA TYR A 20 16.52 -1.33 13.75
C TYR A 20 17.71 -2.27 13.54
N THR A 21 18.53 -2.45 14.56
CA THR A 21 19.82 -3.15 14.46
C THR A 21 19.83 -4.59 14.96
N THR A 22 18.85 -4.99 15.78
CA THR A 22 18.83 -6.34 16.37
C THR A 22 18.50 -7.40 15.34
N ALA A 23 19.03 -8.62 15.51
CA ALA A 23 18.74 -9.76 14.62
C ALA A 23 17.24 -10.07 14.52
N THR A 24 16.47 -9.86 15.59
CA THR A 24 15.01 -10.06 15.57
C THR A 24 14.32 -9.00 14.71
N GLN A 25 14.69 -7.74 14.87
CA GLN A 25 14.14 -6.64 14.05
C GLN A 25 14.47 -6.83 12.56
N LYS A 26 15.70 -7.23 12.23
CA LYS A 26 16.09 -7.54 10.86
C LYS A 26 15.24 -8.66 10.24
N ARG A 27 15.05 -9.77 10.97
CA ARG A 27 14.17 -10.87 10.52
C ARG A 27 12.72 -10.43 10.33
N GLN A 28 12.19 -9.58 11.20
CA GLN A 28 10.83 -9.04 11.07
C GLN A 28 10.71 -8.13 9.83
N MET A 29 11.73 -7.31 9.58
CA MET A 29 11.82 -6.45 8.42
C MET A 29 11.88 -7.29 7.13
N ASP A 30 12.75 -8.31 7.06
CA ASP A 30 12.87 -9.19 5.91
C ASP A 30 11.55 -9.92 5.61
N ALA A 31 10.86 -10.39 6.65
CA ALA A 31 9.55 -11.01 6.52
C ALA A 31 8.48 -10.03 6.01
N LEU A 32 8.53 -8.77 6.43
CA LEU A 32 7.65 -7.71 5.91
C LEU A 32 7.95 -7.42 4.45
N VAL A 33 9.22 -7.23 4.10
CA VAL A 33 9.67 -6.96 2.72
C VAL A 33 9.24 -8.09 1.79
N LYS A 34 9.44 -9.36 2.19
CA LYS A 34 9.02 -10.51 1.38
C LYS A 34 7.52 -10.50 1.10
N ARG A 35 6.68 -10.22 2.11
CA ARG A 35 5.22 -10.10 1.92
C ARG A 35 4.84 -8.94 1.04
N TYR A 36 5.55 -7.83 1.14
CA TYR A 36 5.32 -6.65 0.30
C TYR A 36 5.70 -6.91 -1.15
N MET A 37 6.83 -7.58 -1.39
CA MET A 37 7.24 -8.01 -2.74
C MET A 37 6.21 -8.98 -3.37
N ASP A 38 5.69 -9.93 -2.58
CA ASP A 38 4.62 -10.83 -3.02
C ASP A 38 3.35 -10.05 -3.40
N PHE A 39 2.93 -9.10 -2.55
CA PHE A 39 1.82 -8.20 -2.85
C PHE A 39 2.04 -7.45 -4.17
N LEU A 40 3.19 -6.80 -4.36
CA LEU A 40 3.51 -6.04 -5.58
C LEU A 40 3.54 -6.94 -6.82
N SER A 41 3.97 -8.19 -6.67
CA SER A 41 4.04 -9.15 -7.77
C SER A 41 2.66 -9.63 -8.22
N ASN A 42 1.70 -9.73 -7.31
CA ASN A 42 0.37 -10.27 -7.56
C ASN A 42 -0.72 -9.21 -7.74
N CYS A 43 -0.48 -7.96 -7.33
CA CYS A 43 -1.47 -6.89 -7.35
C CYS A 43 -1.05 -5.78 -8.32
N LYS A 44 -1.38 -5.94 -9.60
CA LYS A 44 -1.04 -4.98 -10.67
C LYS A 44 -2.17 -3.97 -10.93
N THR A 45 -3.39 -4.33 -10.56
CA THR A 45 -4.59 -3.53 -10.78
C THR A 45 -5.35 -3.31 -9.49
N GLU A 46 -6.24 -2.32 -9.47
CA GLU A 46 -7.12 -2.06 -8.32
C GLU A 46 -7.99 -3.28 -7.96
N ARG A 47 -8.40 -4.07 -8.96
CA ARG A 47 -9.22 -5.27 -8.74
C ARG A 47 -8.44 -6.38 -8.07
N GLU A 48 -7.20 -6.61 -8.49
CA GLU A 48 -6.31 -7.59 -7.86
C GLU A 48 -5.94 -7.17 -6.44
N THR A 49 -5.68 -5.88 -6.23
CA THR A 49 -5.43 -5.31 -4.89
C THR A 49 -6.62 -5.56 -3.95
N VAL A 50 -7.84 -5.24 -4.41
CA VAL A 50 -9.05 -5.44 -3.61
C VAL A 50 -9.30 -6.92 -3.32
N ALA A 51 -9.13 -7.79 -4.30
CA ALA A 51 -9.27 -9.24 -4.12
C ALA A 51 -8.25 -9.81 -3.12
N TYR A 52 -6.99 -9.38 -3.24
CA TYR A 52 -5.92 -9.75 -2.31
C TYR A 52 -6.23 -9.30 -0.87
N VAL A 53 -6.61 -8.03 -0.70
CA VAL A 53 -6.94 -7.48 0.62
C VAL A 53 -8.17 -8.17 1.20
N GLN A 54 -9.21 -8.43 0.41
CA GLN A 54 -10.39 -9.18 0.84
C GLN A 54 -10.02 -10.57 1.37
N LYS A 55 -9.21 -11.31 0.64
CA LYS A 55 -8.72 -12.62 1.08
C LYS A 55 -8.00 -12.53 2.42
N ARG A 56 -7.08 -11.56 2.57
CA ARG A 56 -6.34 -11.34 3.82
C ARG A 56 -7.25 -10.98 4.99
N LEU A 57 -8.29 -10.17 4.75
CA LEU A 57 -9.27 -9.83 5.78
C LEU A 57 -10.08 -11.05 6.21
N GLN A 58 -10.51 -11.90 5.27
CA GLN A 58 -11.23 -13.14 5.57
C GLN A 58 -10.35 -14.11 6.39
N GLU A 59 -9.08 -14.29 5.99
CA GLU A 59 -8.10 -15.09 6.76
C GLU A 59 -7.89 -14.54 8.18
N ALA A 60 -8.00 -13.23 8.36
CA ALA A 60 -7.90 -12.56 9.66
C ALA A 60 -9.22 -12.54 10.45
N GLY A 61 -10.27 -13.24 9.98
CA GLY A 61 -11.56 -13.36 10.66
C GLY A 61 -12.50 -12.16 10.49
N PHE A 62 -12.24 -11.29 9.52
CA PHE A 62 -13.20 -10.24 9.14
C PHE A 62 -14.35 -10.83 8.35
N SER A 63 -15.54 -10.22 8.45
CA SER A 63 -16.79 -10.69 7.85
C SER A 63 -17.55 -9.52 7.23
N GLU A 64 -18.42 -9.80 6.26
CA GLU A 64 -19.38 -8.83 5.73
C GLU A 64 -20.63 -8.64 6.63
N ASP A 65 -20.74 -9.43 7.71
CA ASP A 65 -21.77 -9.26 8.73
C ASP A 65 -21.41 -8.11 9.68
N PHE A 66 -22.06 -6.96 9.49
CA PHE A 66 -21.86 -5.75 10.26
C PHE A 66 -22.29 -5.82 11.73
N LYS A 67 -22.83 -6.94 12.19
CA LYS A 67 -23.07 -7.21 13.61
C LYS A 67 -21.80 -7.61 14.35
N LYS A 68 -20.74 -8.00 13.62
CA LYS A 68 -19.47 -8.42 14.19
C LYS A 68 -18.54 -7.24 14.51
N ASN A 69 -17.53 -7.50 15.33
CA ASN A 69 -16.54 -6.50 15.73
C ASN A 69 -15.45 -6.25 14.68
N THR A 70 -15.31 -7.15 13.70
CA THR A 70 -14.36 -7.08 12.59
C THR A 70 -15.15 -7.27 11.30
N VAL A 71 -15.24 -6.21 10.53
CA VAL A 71 -16.08 -6.17 9.33
C VAL A 71 -15.35 -5.63 8.13
N PHE A 72 -15.76 -6.04 6.94
CA PHE A 72 -15.33 -5.42 5.70
C PHE A 72 -16.49 -5.31 4.72
N ARG A 73 -16.33 -4.48 3.71
CA ARG A 73 -17.23 -4.39 2.55
C ARG A 73 -16.40 -4.20 1.28
N ASN A 74 -16.60 -5.08 0.33
CA ASN A 74 -16.07 -4.93 -1.02
C ASN A 74 -17.02 -4.05 -1.84
N LEU A 75 -16.52 -2.99 -2.42
CA LEU A 75 -17.26 -2.03 -3.24
C LEU A 75 -16.98 -2.29 -4.72
N ARG A 76 -17.73 -3.22 -5.31
CA ARG A 76 -17.68 -3.57 -6.74
C ARG A 76 -16.30 -4.04 -7.24
N GLY A 77 -15.46 -4.59 -6.36
CA GLY A 77 -14.10 -5.03 -6.69
C GLY A 77 -13.12 -3.89 -7.00
N LYS A 78 -13.46 -2.64 -6.67
CA LYS A 78 -12.62 -1.46 -6.95
C LYS A 78 -12.17 -0.70 -5.71
N ALA A 79 -12.89 -0.86 -4.61
CA ALA A 79 -12.53 -0.33 -3.32
C ALA A 79 -12.92 -1.33 -2.23
N ILE A 80 -12.27 -1.25 -1.10
CA ILE A 80 -12.58 -2.07 0.06
C ILE A 80 -12.54 -1.20 1.32
N PHE A 81 -13.55 -1.38 2.16
CA PHE A 81 -13.61 -0.81 3.48
C PHE A 81 -13.45 -1.92 4.51
N ALA A 82 -12.67 -1.69 5.54
CA ALA A 82 -12.58 -2.60 6.68
C ALA A 82 -12.59 -1.81 7.98
N ALA A 83 -13.24 -2.34 8.99
CA ALA A 83 -13.29 -1.74 10.31
C ALA A 83 -13.16 -2.79 11.41
N ARG A 84 -12.49 -2.40 12.48
CA ARG A 84 -12.39 -3.16 13.72
C ARG A 84 -12.86 -2.30 14.88
N LYS A 85 -13.84 -2.78 15.61
CA LYS A 85 -14.34 -2.09 16.81
C LYS A 85 -13.23 -1.97 17.85
N GLY A 86 -12.99 -0.76 18.29
CA GLY A 86 -12.05 -0.47 19.37
C GLY A 86 -12.61 -0.77 20.75
N LYS A 87 -11.78 -0.60 21.76
CA LYS A 87 -12.18 -0.76 23.19
C LYS A 87 -12.85 0.49 23.75
N ILE A 88 -12.65 1.64 23.12
CA ILE A 88 -13.21 2.92 23.55
C ILE A 88 -14.31 3.38 22.58
N PRO A 89 -15.28 4.18 23.04
CA PRO A 89 -16.35 4.69 22.21
C PRO A 89 -15.85 5.52 21.01
N LEU A 90 -16.54 5.44 19.87
CA LEU A 90 -16.20 6.18 18.64
C LEU A 90 -16.09 7.70 18.85
N GLN A 91 -16.89 8.25 19.78
CA GLN A 91 -16.87 9.68 20.12
C GLN A 91 -15.51 10.15 20.68
N LYS A 92 -14.68 9.23 21.14
CA LYS A 92 -13.32 9.53 21.62
C LYS A 92 -12.27 9.51 20.50
N GLY A 93 -12.69 9.20 19.27
CA GLY A 93 -11.86 9.21 18.07
C GLY A 93 -11.70 7.83 17.44
N VAL A 94 -11.10 7.83 16.26
CA VAL A 94 -10.80 6.64 15.46
C VAL A 94 -9.38 6.73 14.92
N HIS A 95 -8.76 5.58 14.68
CA HIS A 95 -7.57 5.50 13.85
C HIS A 95 -8.02 5.19 12.43
N LEU A 96 -7.76 6.08 11.49
CA LEU A 96 -8.11 5.94 10.08
C LEU A 96 -6.85 5.74 9.24
N ILE A 97 -6.83 4.71 8.41
CA ILE A 97 -5.83 4.48 7.38
C ILE A 97 -6.56 4.51 6.04
N ALA A 98 -6.11 5.36 5.13
CA ALA A 98 -6.64 5.44 3.77
C ALA A 98 -5.47 5.38 2.78
N ALA A 99 -5.66 4.61 1.70
CA ALA A 99 -4.70 4.49 0.62
C ALA A 99 -5.43 4.23 -0.69
N HIS A 100 -4.82 4.62 -1.82
CA HIS A 100 -5.32 4.23 -3.13
C HIS A 100 -4.99 2.77 -3.43
N ALA A 101 -5.79 2.12 -4.27
CA ALA A 101 -5.66 0.70 -4.61
C ALA A 101 -5.04 0.44 -5.99
N ASP A 102 -4.91 1.49 -6.81
CA ASP A 102 -4.33 1.43 -8.16
C ASP A 102 -2.81 1.64 -8.14
N SER A 103 -2.15 1.26 -9.22
CA SER A 103 -0.72 1.46 -9.46
C SER A 103 -0.48 2.23 -10.75
N PRO A 104 0.61 3.00 -10.86
CA PRO A 104 1.04 3.55 -12.14
C PRO A 104 1.31 2.42 -13.14
N ARG A 105 0.88 2.62 -14.40
CA ARG A 105 1.03 1.64 -15.47
C ARG A 105 1.04 2.28 -16.84
N LEU A 106 1.42 1.51 -17.83
CA LEU A 106 1.24 1.83 -19.25
C LEU A 106 0.09 0.96 -19.80
N ASP A 107 -0.92 1.62 -20.35
CA ASP A 107 -2.04 0.97 -21.03
C ASP A 107 -1.90 1.15 -22.54
N PHE A 108 -2.32 0.17 -23.33
CA PHE A 108 -2.44 0.34 -24.77
C PHE A 108 -3.63 1.23 -25.10
N LYS A 109 -3.45 2.12 -26.08
CA LYS A 109 -4.57 2.87 -26.65
C LYS A 109 -5.48 1.96 -27.49
N GLN A 110 -6.71 2.40 -27.73
CA GLN A 110 -7.56 1.78 -28.71
C GLN A 110 -6.86 1.82 -30.08
N ARG A 111 -6.80 0.71 -30.79
CA ARG A 111 -6.02 0.54 -32.04
C ARG A 111 -4.54 0.94 -31.82
N PRO A 112 -3.83 0.22 -30.98
CA PRO A 112 -2.49 0.61 -30.55
C PRO A 112 -1.43 0.42 -31.62
N LEU A 113 -1.59 -0.56 -32.49
CA LEU A 113 -0.56 -0.91 -33.47
C LEU A 113 -0.54 0.09 -34.64
N VAL A 114 0.64 0.62 -34.90
CA VAL A 114 0.94 1.48 -36.04
C VAL A 114 2.16 0.90 -36.75
N GLU A 115 1.99 0.58 -38.00
CA GLU A 115 3.07 0.08 -38.84
C GLU A 115 3.70 1.24 -39.61
N GLN A 116 5.02 1.30 -39.56
CA GLN A 116 5.85 2.20 -40.37
C GLN A 116 6.91 1.36 -41.10
N PRO A 117 7.51 1.83 -42.19
CA PRO A 117 8.53 1.07 -42.90
C PRO A 117 9.64 0.58 -41.96
N GLY A 118 9.70 -0.75 -41.76
CA GLY A 118 10.70 -1.42 -40.94
C GLY A 118 10.46 -1.42 -39.43
N VAL A 119 9.35 -0.80 -38.91
CA VAL A 119 9.07 -0.73 -37.49
C VAL A 119 7.58 -0.86 -37.20
N ALA A 120 7.22 -1.75 -36.26
CA ALA A 120 5.91 -1.79 -35.65
C ALA A 120 5.95 -1.05 -34.29
N GLN A 121 5.06 -0.09 -34.12
CA GLN A 121 4.97 0.70 -32.89
C GLN A 121 3.65 0.43 -32.18
N ALA A 122 3.70 0.35 -30.84
CA ALA A 122 2.51 0.27 -30.01
C ALA A 122 2.26 1.63 -29.33
N LYS A 123 1.14 2.26 -29.66
CA LYS A 123 0.72 3.50 -28.98
C LYS A 123 0.25 3.19 -27.59
N THR A 124 0.85 3.86 -26.59
CA THR A 124 0.51 3.70 -25.18
C THR A 124 -0.06 4.98 -24.59
N HIS A 125 -0.77 4.80 -23.48
CA HIS A 125 -1.21 5.84 -22.58
C HIS A 125 -0.66 5.52 -21.18
N TYR A 126 -0.05 6.48 -20.51
CA TYR A 126 0.37 6.30 -19.13
C TYR A 126 -0.76 6.64 -18.16
N TYR A 127 -0.81 5.90 -17.05
CA TYR A 127 -1.73 6.12 -15.95
C TYR A 127 -0.93 6.30 -14.65
N GLY A 128 -1.20 7.40 -13.92
CA GLY A 128 -0.46 7.77 -12.71
C GLY A 128 0.92 8.36 -13.02
N GLY A 129 1.74 8.54 -11.99
CA GLY A 129 3.11 9.04 -12.10
C GLY A 129 4.09 7.95 -12.52
N ILE A 130 4.71 8.08 -13.68
CA ILE A 130 5.76 7.17 -14.16
C ILE A 130 7.09 7.91 -14.30
N ARG A 131 8.19 7.21 -14.04
CA ARG A 131 9.55 7.72 -14.29
C ARG A 131 9.93 7.46 -15.75
N LYS A 132 9.53 8.37 -16.64
CA LYS A 132 9.66 8.21 -18.09
C LYS A 132 11.06 7.84 -18.56
N TYR A 133 12.08 8.47 -18.00
CA TYR A 133 13.48 8.28 -18.41
C TYR A 133 14.11 6.96 -17.96
N GLN A 134 13.47 6.21 -17.07
CA GLN A 134 13.96 4.89 -16.62
C GLN A 134 13.42 3.73 -17.47
N TRP A 135 12.54 4.02 -18.41
CA TRP A 135 11.92 3.04 -19.31
C TRP A 135 12.48 3.08 -20.74
N LEU A 136 13.46 3.96 -20.97
CA LEU A 136 14.13 4.13 -22.27
C LEU A 136 15.53 3.54 -22.21
#